data_3b991504e75a701f5161dd1af6c66622
#
_entry.id   3b991504e75a701f5161dd1af6c66622
#
_cell.length_a   1.000
_cell.length_b   1.000
_cell.length_c   1.000
_cell.angle_alpha   90.00
_cell.angle_beta   90.00
_cell.angle_gamma   90.00
#
_symmetry.space_group_name_H-M   'P 1'
#
loop_
_entity.id
_entity.type
_entity.pdbx_description
1 polymer ?
#
loop_
_entity_poly.entity_id
_entity_poly.type
_entity_poly.pdbx_seq_one_letter_code
_entity_poly.pdbx_strand_id
1 'polypeptide(L)'
;LYYRNPMGLPDTSPVPKQDSMGMDYIPVYDGESSDDGSITVSPGKLQRTGVRTTEAVLAPLVSILRAPGIVTLDERRVSVISLRADAFIESVADVTTGSVIAEGAPLVTLYSPEIAQAIAQFVTDVRSEGQQRPGARQRLENLGIPAEVIDRIAAEGQATVSIPITAPRGGVVLERMAVEGMMSEAGETLFRIADISTIWVIAEVPEATLMEIAEGDEVRVSFRGLADGSMTGRIDAIYPEV
;
A
#
# COMPACT_ATOMS: atom_id res chain seq x y z
N LEU A 1 -69.91 -8.72 -10.66
CA LEU A 1 -70.78 -7.66 -10.17
C LEU A 1 -71.88 -8.28 -9.33
N TYR A 2 -72.04 -7.88 -8.07
CA TYR A 2 -73.14 -8.21 -7.18
C TYR A 2 -73.57 -6.94 -6.45
N TYR A 3 -74.73 -7.00 -5.82
CA TYR A 3 -75.32 -5.86 -5.12
C TYR A 3 -75.39 -6.16 -3.63
N ARG A 4 -74.93 -5.27 -2.76
CA ARG A 4 -75.01 -5.42 -1.30
C ARG A 4 -76.04 -4.50 -0.68
N ASN A 5 -76.54 -4.91 0.48
CA ASN A 5 -77.48 -4.09 1.26
C ASN A 5 -76.84 -2.75 1.65
N PRO A 6 -77.55 -1.60 1.45
CA PRO A 6 -77.00 -0.27 1.79
C PRO A 6 -76.77 -0.06 3.28
N MET A 7 -77.44 -0.82 4.16
CA MET A 7 -77.30 -0.73 5.59
C MET A 7 -76.22 -1.63 6.21
N GLY A 8 -75.35 -2.26 5.37
CA GLY A 8 -74.28 -3.12 5.86
C GLY A 8 -74.72 -4.51 6.32
N LEU A 9 -75.94 -4.89 6.12
CA LEU A 9 -76.40 -6.26 6.42
C LEU A 9 -75.73 -7.25 5.42
N PRO A 10 -75.51 -8.53 5.83
CA PRO A 10 -74.77 -9.50 5.05
C PRO A 10 -75.60 -10.08 3.88
N ASP A 11 -76.71 -9.43 3.46
CA ASP A 11 -77.53 -9.81 2.31
C ASP A 11 -76.99 -9.26 1.02
N THR A 12 -76.77 -10.13 0.04
CA THR A 12 -76.25 -9.78 -1.30
C THR A 12 -77.19 -10.29 -2.39
N SER A 13 -77.26 -9.62 -3.51
CA SER A 13 -78.07 -10.00 -4.68
C SER A 13 -77.25 -10.00 -5.95
N PRO A 14 -77.43 -10.94 -6.91
CA PRO A 14 -76.79 -10.92 -8.21
C PRO A 14 -77.44 -9.93 -9.18
N VAL A 15 -78.60 -9.36 -8.82
CA VAL A 15 -79.37 -8.38 -9.63
C VAL A 15 -79.72 -7.16 -8.79
N PRO A 16 -79.96 -6.01 -9.41
CA PRO A 16 -80.43 -4.79 -8.72
C PRO A 16 -81.69 -5.14 -7.90
N LYS A 17 -81.70 -4.81 -6.62
CA LYS A 17 -82.83 -5.06 -5.70
C LYS A 17 -82.94 -3.89 -4.72
N GLN A 18 -84.17 -3.62 -4.23
CA GLN A 18 -84.39 -2.69 -3.14
C GLN A 18 -84.59 -3.43 -1.79
N ASP A 19 -84.17 -2.80 -0.70
CA ASP A 19 -84.40 -3.32 0.64
C ASP A 19 -85.86 -3.11 1.06
N SER A 20 -86.21 -3.58 2.25
CA SER A 20 -87.55 -3.48 2.79
C SER A 20 -87.97 -2.02 3.10
N MET A 21 -87.06 -1.09 3.03
CA MET A 21 -87.32 0.37 3.21
C MET A 21 -87.23 1.15 1.93
N GLY A 22 -87.14 0.49 0.75
CA GLY A 22 -87.13 1.08 -0.55
C GLY A 22 -85.80 1.68 -1.02
N MET A 23 -84.70 1.36 -0.34
CA MET A 23 -83.34 1.78 -0.75
C MET A 23 -82.72 0.81 -1.74
N ASP A 24 -82.11 1.32 -2.78
CA ASP A 24 -81.40 0.50 -3.77
C ASP A 24 -80.13 -0.11 -3.21
N TYR A 25 -79.92 -1.39 -3.54
CA TYR A 25 -78.69 -2.08 -3.26
C TYR A 25 -77.50 -1.48 -4.00
N ILE A 26 -76.36 -1.35 -3.34
CA ILE A 26 -75.18 -0.73 -3.87
C ILE A 26 -74.45 -1.75 -4.76
N PRO A 27 -74.15 -1.45 -6.04
CA PRO A 27 -73.41 -2.33 -6.89
C PRO A 27 -71.96 -2.44 -6.42
N VAL A 28 -71.47 -3.65 -6.25
CA VAL A 28 -70.04 -3.98 -5.90
C VAL A 28 -69.42 -4.71 -7.07
N TYR A 29 -68.38 -4.15 -7.60
CA TYR A 29 -67.64 -4.72 -8.71
C TYR A 29 -66.54 -5.65 -8.15
N ASP A 30 -66.22 -6.67 -8.94
CA ASP A 30 -65.17 -7.62 -8.58
C ASP A 30 -63.83 -6.86 -8.34
N GLY A 31 -63.26 -6.98 -7.13
CA GLY A 31 -62.07 -6.23 -6.70
C GLY A 31 -62.31 -4.97 -5.85
N GLU A 32 -63.58 -4.61 -5.51
CA GLU A 32 -63.89 -3.43 -4.67
C GLU A 32 -64.19 -3.76 -3.20
N SER A 33 -64.19 -5.02 -2.81
CA SER A 33 -64.54 -5.41 -1.45
C SER A 33 -63.28 -5.79 -0.63
N SER A 34 -62.70 -4.82 0.05
CA SER A 34 -61.92 -5.13 1.23
C SER A 34 -62.32 -4.16 2.36
N ASP A 35 -62.96 -4.73 3.35
CA ASP A 35 -63.34 -4.07 4.62
C ASP A 35 -62.15 -3.80 5.55
N ASP A 36 -60.94 -3.99 5.02
CA ASP A 36 -59.64 -3.85 5.74
C ASP A 36 -58.97 -2.48 5.52
N GLY A 37 -59.65 -1.54 4.95
CA GLY A 37 -59.11 -0.20 4.66
C GLY A 37 -58.14 -0.16 3.48
N SER A 38 -57.95 -1.27 2.76
CA SER A 38 -57.11 -1.29 1.54
C SER A 38 -57.85 -0.77 0.35
N ILE A 39 -57.19 0.07 -0.46
CA ILE A 39 -57.70 0.58 -1.71
C ILE A 39 -57.10 -0.18 -2.87
N THR A 40 -57.88 -1.03 -3.51
CA THR A 40 -57.43 -1.73 -4.70
C THR A 40 -57.47 -0.78 -5.91
N VAL A 41 -56.31 -0.45 -6.45
CA VAL A 41 -56.18 0.41 -7.62
C VAL A 41 -55.99 -0.46 -8.86
N SER A 42 -56.84 -0.32 -9.87
CA SER A 42 -56.72 -1.09 -11.11
C SER A 42 -55.41 -0.78 -11.84
N PRO A 43 -54.81 -1.77 -12.55
CA PRO A 43 -53.56 -1.55 -13.31
C PRO A 43 -53.60 -0.38 -14.28
N GLY A 44 -54.77 -0.12 -14.90
CA GLY A 44 -54.95 1.00 -15.80
C GLY A 44 -55.01 2.38 -15.13
N LYS A 45 -55.39 2.45 -13.84
CA LYS A 45 -55.29 3.68 -13.03
C LYS A 45 -53.84 3.92 -12.59
N LEU A 46 -53.11 2.89 -12.14
CA LEU A 46 -51.70 2.94 -11.84
C LEU A 46 -50.88 3.49 -13.01
N GLN A 47 -51.13 3.00 -14.19
CA GLN A 47 -50.40 3.40 -15.40
C GLN A 47 -50.68 4.88 -15.81
N ARG A 48 -51.88 5.37 -15.56
CA ARG A 48 -52.24 6.78 -15.85
C ARG A 48 -51.75 7.78 -14.80
N THR A 49 -51.57 7.37 -13.57
CA THR A 49 -51.08 8.22 -12.48
C THR A 49 -49.56 8.28 -12.41
N GLY A 50 -48.83 7.50 -13.23
CA GLY A 50 -47.37 7.48 -13.26
C GLY A 50 -46.73 6.88 -12.01
N VAL A 51 -47.51 6.19 -11.16
CA VAL A 51 -46.98 5.50 -9.96
C VAL A 51 -46.09 4.36 -10.41
N ARG A 52 -44.84 4.38 -9.95
CA ARG A 52 -43.87 3.29 -10.12
C ARG A 52 -43.65 2.65 -8.78
N THR A 53 -43.64 1.34 -8.74
CA THR A 53 -43.30 0.56 -7.57
C THR A 53 -42.00 -0.17 -7.85
N THR A 54 -41.15 -0.27 -6.85
CA THR A 54 -39.96 -1.08 -6.91
C THR A 54 -39.87 -1.92 -5.64
N GLU A 55 -39.29 -3.08 -5.75
CA GLU A 55 -39.08 -3.97 -4.60
C GLU A 55 -37.96 -3.37 -3.74
N ALA A 56 -38.19 -3.35 -2.42
CA ALA A 56 -37.17 -2.97 -1.46
C ALA A 56 -36.27 -4.18 -1.20
N VAL A 57 -35.01 -4.09 -1.58
CA VAL A 57 -34.00 -5.13 -1.35
C VAL A 57 -32.99 -4.66 -0.32
N LEU A 58 -32.55 -5.57 0.52
CA LEU A 58 -31.43 -5.35 1.41
C LEU A 58 -30.14 -5.43 0.57
N ALA A 59 -29.40 -4.34 0.51
CA ALA A 59 -28.09 -4.28 -0.14
C ALA A 59 -27.07 -3.65 0.81
N PRO A 60 -25.81 -4.07 0.77
CA PRO A 60 -24.76 -3.39 1.52
C PRO A 60 -24.63 -1.94 1.05
N LEU A 61 -24.60 -1.02 2.00
CA LEU A 61 -24.28 0.38 1.71
C LEU A 61 -22.77 0.48 1.53
N VAL A 62 -22.31 0.65 0.31
CA VAL A 62 -20.90 0.85 0.00
C VAL A 62 -20.62 2.35 -0.05
N SER A 63 -19.82 2.82 0.90
CA SER A 63 -19.26 4.17 0.87
C SER A 63 -17.93 4.13 0.11
N ILE A 64 -17.74 5.04 -0.83
CA ILE A 64 -16.49 5.19 -1.57
C ILE A 64 -15.82 6.45 -1.06
N LEU A 65 -14.78 6.26 -0.24
CA LEU A 65 -13.92 7.34 0.20
C LEU A 65 -12.86 7.62 -0.87
N ARG A 66 -12.66 8.89 -1.20
CA ARG A 66 -11.60 9.35 -2.09
C ARG A 66 -10.74 10.36 -1.36
N ALA A 67 -9.45 10.07 -1.25
CA ALA A 67 -8.46 10.94 -0.63
C ALA A 67 -7.34 11.26 -1.62
N PRO A 68 -6.81 12.49 -1.62
CA PRO A 68 -5.57 12.79 -2.33
C PRO A 68 -4.41 12.06 -1.66
N GLY A 69 -3.41 11.64 -2.45
CA GLY A 69 -2.23 10.96 -1.93
C GLY A 69 -0.97 11.33 -2.69
N ILE A 70 0.16 11.20 -2.02
CA ILE A 70 1.49 11.43 -2.55
C ILE A 70 2.27 10.12 -2.53
N VAL A 71 2.92 9.81 -3.65
CA VAL A 71 3.83 8.65 -3.74
C VAL A 71 5.13 8.98 -3.03
N THR A 72 5.56 8.07 -2.16
CA THR A 72 6.84 8.16 -1.45
C THR A 72 7.56 6.82 -1.46
N LEU A 73 8.83 6.83 -1.11
CA LEU A 73 9.62 5.61 -1.00
C LEU A 73 9.27 4.86 0.29
N ASP A 74 9.34 3.54 0.25
CA ASP A 74 9.35 2.74 1.47
C ASP A 74 10.69 2.95 2.19
N GLU A 75 10.68 3.66 3.33
CA GLU A 75 11.87 3.98 4.10
C GLU A 75 12.65 2.74 4.56
N ARG A 76 11.96 1.61 4.74
CA ARG A 76 12.58 0.32 5.10
C ARG A 76 13.45 -0.25 3.97
N ARG A 77 13.26 0.27 2.76
CA ARG A 77 13.96 -0.16 1.53
C ARG A 77 15.01 0.84 1.05
N VAL A 78 15.28 1.86 1.84
CA VAL A 78 16.37 2.81 1.59
C VAL A 78 17.64 2.33 2.29
N SER A 79 18.74 2.29 1.57
CA SER A 79 20.08 1.99 2.09
C SER A 79 20.99 3.20 1.91
N VAL A 80 21.68 3.55 2.98
CA VAL A 80 22.74 4.57 2.98
C VAL A 80 24.07 3.85 3.05
N ILE A 81 24.95 4.15 2.12
CA ILE A 81 26.33 3.65 2.07
C ILE A 81 27.21 4.76 2.60
N SER A 82 27.79 4.54 3.76
CA SER A 82 28.71 5.43 4.44
C SER A 82 29.92 4.66 4.94
N LEU A 83 31.01 5.36 5.20
CA LEU A 83 32.26 4.79 5.74
C LEU A 83 32.25 4.82 7.27
N ARG A 84 32.93 3.84 7.88
CA ARG A 84 33.14 3.80 9.33
C ARG A 84 34.54 4.28 9.74
N ALA A 85 35.38 4.59 8.77
CA ALA A 85 36.71 5.16 8.94
C ALA A 85 36.97 6.13 7.78
N ASP A 86 37.87 7.07 8.01
CA ASP A 86 38.31 8.00 6.99
C ASP A 86 38.99 7.25 5.84
N ALA A 87 38.66 7.62 4.61
CA ALA A 87 39.20 6.96 3.43
C ALA A 87 39.31 7.88 2.22
N PHE A 88 40.26 7.58 1.35
CA PHE A 88 40.38 8.17 0.03
C PHE A 88 39.63 7.32 -0.98
N ILE A 89 38.84 7.95 -1.82
CA ILE A 89 38.13 7.29 -2.92
C ILE A 89 39.10 7.15 -4.10
N GLU A 90 39.55 5.92 -4.37
CA GLU A 90 40.49 5.65 -5.47
C GLU A 90 39.79 5.62 -6.82
N SER A 91 38.61 5.02 -6.87
CA SER A 91 37.79 4.97 -8.08
C SER A 91 36.32 4.87 -7.76
N VAL A 92 35.48 5.36 -8.64
CA VAL A 92 34.02 5.26 -8.57
C VAL A 92 33.51 4.53 -9.80
N ALA A 93 32.64 3.54 -9.61
CA ALA A 93 32.01 2.84 -10.72
C ALA A 93 31.20 3.82 -11.60
N ASP A 94 30.96 3.43 -12.86
CA ASP A 94 30.13 4.22 -13.79
C ASP A 94 28.65 4.17 -13.40
N VAL A 95 28.34 4.78 -12.24
CA VAL A 95 27.03 4.82 -11.62
C VAL A 95 26.70 6.27 -11.29
N THR A 96 25.54 6.73 -11.72
CA THR A 96 25.05 8.09 -11.47
C THR A 96 23.71 8.06 -10.75
N THR A 97 23.27 9.22 -10.25
CA THR A 97 21.90 9.37 -9.74
C THR A 97 20.90 8.96 -10.83
N GLY A 98 19.93 8.12 -10.46
CA GLY A 98 18.96 7.52 -11.38
C GLY A 98 19.39 6.17 -11.97
N SER A 99 20.65 5.75 -11.84
CA SER A 99 21.09 4.42 -12.30
C SER A 99 20.40 3.31 -11.54
N VAL A 100 20.00 2.25 -12.26
CA VAL A 100 19.52 1.00 -11.67
C VAL A 100 20.70 0.08 -11.46
N ILE A 101 20.88 -0.42 -10.24
CA ILE A 101 21.99 -1.30 -9.89
C ILE A 101 21.48 -2.60 -9.25
N ALA A 102 22.25 -3.67 -9.42
CA ALA A 102 21.99 -4.94 -8.78
C ALA A 102 22.63 -5.00 -7.39
N GLU A 103 22.13 -5.88 -6.52
CA GLU A 103 22.82 -6.23 -5.27
C GLU A 103 24.21 -6.76 -5.57
N GLY A 104 25.20 -6.36 -4.77
CA GLY A 104 26.60 -6.73 -4.96
C GLY A 104 27.34 -5.95 -6.07
N ALA A 105 26.65 -5.07 -6.82
CA ALA A 105 27.31 -4.25 -7.85
C ALA A 105 28.39 -3.35 -7.21
N PRO A 106 29.58 -3.22 -7.85
CA PRO A 106 30.63 -2.35 -7.33
C PRO A 106 30.20 -0.89 -7.40
N LEU A 107 30.50 -0.14 -6.33
CA LEU A 107 30.18 1.30 -6.21
C LEU A 107 31.46 2.13 -6.20
N VAL A 108 32.35 1.82 -5.27
CA VAL A 108 33.63 2.53 -5.13
C VAL A 108 34.73 1.58 -4.71
N THR A 109 35.95 1.94 -5.03
CA THR A 109 37.14 1.38 -4.41
C THR A 109 37.78 2.46 -3.56
N LEU A 110 38.17 2.12 -2.35
CA LEU A 110 38.69 3.08 -1.40
C LEU A 110 39.99 2.57 -0.74
N TYR A 111 40.78 3.53 -0.29
CA TYR A 111 41.96 3.33 0.52
C TYR A 111 41.78 4.03 1.87
N SER A 112 41.95 3.28 2.96
CA SER A 112 41.98 3.82 4.33
C SER A 112 43.22 3.37 5.05
N PRO A 113 44.05 4.30 5.56
CA PRO A 113 45.23 3.94 6.35
C PRO A 113 44.87 3.08 7.59
N GLU A 114 43.77 3.41 8.26
CA GLU A 114 43.32 2.68 9.45
C GLU A 114 42.91 1.24 9.09
N ILE A 115 42.13 1.07 8.02
CA ILE A 115 41.70 -0.23 7.54
C ILE A 115 42.92 -1.05 7.06
N ALA A 116 43.84 -0.41 6.33
CA ALA A 116 45.06 -1.06 5.86
C ALA A 116 45.93 -1.59 7.04
N GLN A 117 46.05 -0.80 8.10
CA GLN A 117 46.73 -1.26 9.32
C GLN A 117 46.02 -2.45 10.00
N ALA A 118 44.69 -2.38 10.11
CA ALA A 118 43.90 -3.47 10.68
C ALA A 118 44.02 -4.77 9.85
N ILE A 119 44.03 -4.68 8.52
CA ILE A 119 44.23 -5.81 7.61
C ILE A 119 45.65 -6.39 7.78
N ALA A 120 46.67 -5.53 7.81
CA ALA A 120 48.05 -6.00 8.00
C ALA A 120 48.22 -6.77 9.33
N GLN A 121 47.62 -6.27 10.40
CA GLN A 121 47.61 -6.96 11.70
C GLN A 121 46.86 -8.30 11.61
N PHE A 122 45.67 -8.32 10.99
CA PHE A 122 44.89 -9.55 10.81
C PHE A 122 45.66 -10.62 10.01
N VAL A 123 46.28 -10.24 8.91
CA VAL A 123 47.11 -11.16 8.09
C VAL A 123 48.31 -11.70 8.88
N THR A 124 48.91 -10.86 9.73
CA THR A 124 50.05 -11.28 10.59
C THR A 124 49.56 -12.30 11.62
N ASP A 125 48.39 -12.07 12.22
CA ASP A 125 47.82 -12.98 13.22
C ASP A 125 47.43 -14.33 12.57
N VAL A 126 46.83 -14.33 11.37
CA VAL A 126 46.53 -15.56 10.63
C VAL A 126 47.78 -16.38 10.29
N ARG A 127 48.86 -15.70 9.89
CA ARG A 127 50.11 -16.36 9.50
C ARG A 127 50.90 -16.94 10.71
N SER A 128 50.86 -16.27 11.86
CA SER A 128 51.71 -16.65 13.00
C SER A 128 51.13 -17.77 13.84
N GLU A 129 49.81 -17.90 13.96
CA GLU A 129 49.19 -18.83 14.91
C GLU A 129 48.29 -19.90 14.25
N GLY A 130 48.09 -19.88 12.94
CA GLY A 130 47.18 -20.79 12.26
C GLY A 130 45.72 -20.70 12.74
N GLN A 131 45.42 -19.83 13.68
CA GLN A 131 44.09 -19.56 14.22
C GLN A 131 43.83 -18.04 14.18
N GLN A 132 42.68 -17.69 13.67
CA GLN A 132 42.25 -16.30 13.68
C GLN A 132 42.01 -15.84 15.11
N ARG A 133 42.69 -14.80 15.55
CA ARG A 133 42.35 -14.13 16.82
C ARG A 133 40.98 -13.44 16.66
N PRO A 134 39.97 -13.76 17.49
CA PRO A 134 38.65 -13.16 17.36
C PRO A 134 38.65 -11.62 17.31
N GLY A 135 39.60 -11.00 18.03
CA GLY A 135 39.69 -9.54 18.10
C GLY A 135 40.14 -8.85 16.82
N ALA A 136 41.03 -9.45 16.02
CA ALA A 136 41.49 -8.85 14.77
C ALA A 136 40.38 -8.89 13.70
N ARG A 137 39.67 -10.02 13.61
CA ARG A 137 38.47 -10.13 12.73
C ARG A 137 37.40 -9.13 13.13
N GLN A 138 37.06 -9.10 14.43
CA GLN A 138 36.05 -8.19 14.96
C GLN A 138 36.37 -6.72 14.68
N ARG A 139 37.66 -6.35 14.72
CA ARG A 139 38.08 -4.99 14.38
C ARG A 139 37.75 -4.65 12.91
N LEU A 140 38.01 -5.56 11.97
CA LEU A 140 37.69 -5.37 10.55
C LEU A 140 36.16 -5.25 10.32
N GLU A 141 35.38 -6.10 10.99
CA GLU A 141 33.93 -6.05 10.96
C GLU A 141 33.41 -4.71 11.52
N ASN A 142 34.00 -4.22 12.62
CA ASN A 142 33.64 -2.92 13.20
C ASN A 142 33.98 -1.75 12.26
N LEU A 143 35.04 -1.86 11.46
CA LEU A 143 35.43 -0.90 10.43
C LEU A 143 34.54 -1.02 9.17
N GLY A 144 33.60 -1.96 9.15
CA GLY A 144 32.62 -2.09 8.06
C GLY A 144 33.09 -2.94 6.89
N ILE A 145 34.16 -3.72 7.06
CA ILE A 145 34.62 -4.63 6.00
C ILE A 145 33.68 -5.84 5.95
N PRO A 146 33.11 -6.16 4.76
CA PRO A 146 32.25 -7.32 4.60
C PRO A 146 32.96 -8.64 4.96
N ALA A 147 32.21 -9.58 5.53
CA ALA A 147 32.76 -10.87 5.96
C ALA A 147 33.44 -11.64 4.81
N GLU A 148 32.86 -11.57 3.61
CA GLU A 148 33.40 -12.22 2.40
C GLU A 148 34.77 -11.66 2.01
N VAL A 149 35.00 -10.36 2.23
CA VAL A 149 36.31 -9.72 1.98
C VAL A 149 37.33 -10.17 3.05
N ILE A 150 36.89 -10.24 4.30
CA ILE A 150 37.76 -10.72 5.41
C ILE A 150 38.17 -12.18 5.17
N ASP A 151 37.20 -13.02 4.76
CA ASP A 151 37.47 -14.44 4.48
C ASP A 151 38.43 -14.62 3.29
N ARG A 152 38.30 -13.78 2.27
CA ARG A 152 39.20 -13.75 1.13
C ARG A 152 40.62 -13.35 1.56
N ILE A 153 40.75 -12.27 2.33
CA ILE A 153 42.04 -11.83 2.89
C ILE A 153 42.70 -12.95 3.74
N ALA A 154 41.90 -13.67 4.54
CA ALA A 154 42.40 -14.80 5.33
C ALA A 154 42.91 -15.94 4.45
N ALA A 155 42.20 -16.26 3.35
CA ALA A 155 42.57 -17.33 2.42
C ALA A 155 43.81 -16.98 1.59
N GLU A 156 43.90 -15.76 1.10
CA GLU A 156 45.00 -15.28 0.26
C GLU A 156 46.26 -14.98 1.10
N GLY A 157 46.06 -14.65 2.36
CA GLY A 157 47.17 -14.28 3.27
C GLY A 157 47.93 -13.02 2.83
N GLN A 158 47.31 -12.17 2.01
CA GLN A 158 47.89 -10.93 1.52
C GLN A 158 47.09 -9.74 2.00
N ALA A 159 47.75 -8.67 2.38
CA ALA A 159 47.12 -7.44 2.77
C ALA A 159 46.65 -6.70 1.50
N THR A 160 45.36 -6.67 1.29
CA THR A 160 44.75 -5.83 0.25
C THR A 160 44.66 -4.41 0.75
N VAL A 161 45.15 -3.45 -0.01
CA VAL A 161 45.18 -2.04 0.36
C VAL A 161 43.91 -1.34 -0.11
N SER A 162 43.43 -1.70 -1.29
CA SER A 162 42.25 -1.16 -1.92
C SER A 162 41.01 -2.02 -1.58
N ILE A 163 39.97 -1.39 -1.07
CA ILE A 163 38.78 -2.06 -0.57
C ILE A 163 37.61 -1.73 -1.46
N PRO A 164 37.00 -2.74 -2.13
CA PRO A 164 35.79 -2.52 -2.88
C PRO A 164 34.56 -2.44 -1.96
N ILE A 165 33.76 -1.41 -2.14
CA ILE A 165 32.43 -1.28 -1.53
C ILE A 165 31.38 -1.57 -2.59
N THR A 166 30.48 -2.46 -2.28
CA THR A 166 29.41 -2.92 -3.17
C THR A 166 28.04 -2.50 -2.66
N ALA A 167 27.03 -2.53 -3.53
CA ALA A 167 25.66 -2.24 -3.18
C ALA A 167 25.08 -3.32 -2.26
N PRO A 168 24.58 -3.00 -1.06
CA PRO A 168 24.03 -3.96 -0.11
C PRO A 168 22.66 -4.52 -0.56
N ARG A 169 22.02 -3.88 -1.55
CA ARG A 169 20.79 -4.33 -2.22
C ARG A 169 20.69 -3.73 -3.60
N GLY A 170 19.90 -4.37 -4.45
CA GLY A 170 19.53 -3.82 -5.75
C GLY A 170 18.54 -2.66 -5.62
N GLY A 171 18.53 -1.74 -6.58
CA GLY A 171 17.62 -0.61 -6.58
C GLY A 171 18.08 0.53 -7.47
N VAL A 172 17.54 1.72 -7.22
CA VAL A 172 17.88 2.96 -7.90
C VAL A 172 18.77 3.83 -7.02
N VAL A 173 19.83 4.37 -7.58
CA VAL A 173 20.68 5.34 -6.90
C VAL A 173 19.95 6.66 -6.80
N LEU A 174 19.60 7.07 -5.59
CA LEU A 174 18.94 8.34 -5.31
C LEU A 174 19.92 9.49 -5.26
N GLU A 175 21.07 9.24 -4.65
CA GLU A 175 22.13 10.23 -4.45
C GLU A 175 23.50 9.56 -4.61
N ARG A 176 24.41 10.25 -5.27
CA ARG A 176 25.82 9.89 -5.37
C ARG A 176 26.66 11.09 -4.96
N MET A 177 27.35 11.00 -3.81
CA MET A 177 28.27 12.01 -3.32
C MET A 177 29.74 11.62 -3.51
N ALA A 178 30.01 10.32 -3.71
CA ALA A 178 31.35 9.85 -3.95
C ALA A 178 31.93 10.42 -5.25
N VAL A 179 33.12 11.00 -5.14
CA VAL A 179 33.91 11.54 -6.26
C VAL A 179 35.30 10.92 -6.21
N GLU A 180 35.83 10.51 -7.35
CA GLU A 180 37.19 9.96 -7.46
C GLU A 180 38.22 11.00 -6.99
N GLY A 181 39.18 10.55 -6.18
CA GLY A 181 40.22 11.39 -5.62
C GLY A 181 39.82 12.19 -4.36
N MET A 182 38.56 12.17 -3.94
CA MET A 182 38.14 12.84 -2.70
C MET A 182 38.55 12.03 -1.47
N MET A 183 38.77 12.73 -0.36
CA MET A 183 38.79 12.16 0.97
C MET A 183 37.37 12.23 1.56
N SER A 184 36.91 11.13 2.13
CA SER A 184 35.64 11.06 2.83
C SER A 184 35.88 10.72 4.30
N GLU A 185 35.20 11.43 5.20
CA GLU A 185 35.28 11.22 6.64
C GLU A 185 34.35 10.08 7.10
N ALA A 186 34.61 9.52 8.26
CA ALA A 186 33.76 8.52 8.86
C ALA A 186 32.33 9.07 9.10
N GLY A 187 31.33 8.33 8.66
CA GLY A 187 29.91 8.72 8.75
C GLY A 187 29.39 9.52 7.55
N GLU A 188 30.25 9.98 6.64
CA GLU A 188 29.82 10.68 5.45
C GLU A 188 29.11 9.74 4.47
N THR A 189 28.00 10.19 3.91
CA THR A 189 27.21 9.43 2.93
C THR A 189 27.87 9.46 1.58
N LEU A 190 28.19 8.29 1.01
CA LEU A 190 28.73 8.17 -0.33
C LEU A 190 27.62 7.90 -1.38
N PHE A 191 26.67 7.03 -1.03
CA PHE A 191 25.53 6.71 -1.87
C PHE A 191 24.28 6.54 -1.03
N ARG A 192 23.14 6.83 -1.67
CA ARG A 192 21.82 6.50 -1.17
C ARG A 192 21.08 5.72 -2.24
N ILE A 193 20.63 4.50 -1.90
CA ILE A 193 20.02 3.58 -2.84
C ILE A 193 18.66 3.19 -2.30
N ALA A 194 17.64 3.14 -3.16
CA ALA A 194 16.31 2.67 -2.81
C ALA A 194 15.87 1.53 -3.72
N ASP A 195 15.34 0.48 -3.11
CA ASP A 195 14.57 -0.52 -3.83
C ASP A 195 13.15 0.03 -4.04
N ILE A 196 12.82 0.35 -5.29
CA ILE A 196 11.54 0.92 -5.69
C ILE A 196 10.52 -0.13 -6.16
N SER A 197 10.77 -1.42 -5.90
CA SER A 197 9.82 -2.49 -6.24
C SER A 197 8.50 -2.38 -5.47
N THR A 198 8.55 -1.73 -4.32
CA THR A 198 7.39 -1.34 -3.51
C THR A 198 7.50 0.13 -3.15
N ILE A 199 6.41 0.84 -3.30
CA ILE A 199 6.31 2.26 -2.96
C ILE A 199 5.14 2.46 -1.99
N TRP A 200 5.21 3.50 -1.20
CA TRP A 200 4.09 3.93 -0.37
C TRP A 200 3.29 5.03 -1.06
N VAL A 201 2.02 5.09 -0.71
CA VAL A 201 1.14 6.22 -1.01
C VAL A 201 0.63 6.75 0.31
N ILE A 202 1.08 7.93 0.69
CA ILE A 202 0.58 8.63 1.88
C ILE A 202 -0.65 9.40 1.44
N ALA A 203 -1.80 9.11 2.06
CA ALA A 203 -3.06 9.76 1.77
C ALA A 203 -3.60 10.47 3.01
N GLU A 204 -4.06 11.71 2.85
CA GLU A 204 -4.68 12.49 3.91
C GLU A 204 -6.18 12.20 3.95
N VAL A 205 -6.64 11.65 5.06
CA VAL A 205 -8.03 11.26 5.26
C VAL A 205 -8.64 12.14 6.36
N PRO A 206 -9.82 12.75 6.13
CA PRO A 206 -10.50 13.53 7.15
C PRO A 206 -10.84 12.67 8.39
N GLU A 207 -10.67 13.22 9.59
CA GLU A 207 -10.94 12.54 10.86
C GLU A 207 -12.34 11.92 10.91
N ALA A 208 -13.35 12.61 10.36
CA ALA A 208 -14.74 12.14 10.35
C ALA A 208 -14.92 10.80 9.61
N THR A 209 -14.00 10.43 8.71
CA THR A 209 -14.07 9.18 7.92
C THR A 209 -13.07 8.12 8.38
N LEU A 210 -12.22 8.43 9.37
CA LEU A 210 -11.25 7.48 9.92
C LEU A 210 -11.90 6.21 10.47
N MET A 211 -13.12 6.32 11.00
CA MET A 211 -13.85 5.15 11.53
C MET A 211 -14.36 4.19 10.44
N GLU A 212 -14.31 4.60 9.18
CA GLU A 212 -14.76 3.80 8.04
C GLU A 212 -13.63 3.01 7.38
N ILE A 213 -12.38 3.20 7.80
CA ILE A 213 -11.19 2.57 7.24
C ILE A 213 -10.43 1.79 8.31
N ALA A 214 -9.81 0.69 7.91
CA ALA A 214 -8.98 -0.14 8.79
C ALA A 214 -7.67 -0.54 8.10
N GLU A 215 -6.66 -0.84 8.91
CA GLU A 215 -5.44 -1.46 8.41
C GLU A 215 -5.77 -2.79 7.73
N GLY A 216 -5.18 -3.02 6.56
CA GLY A 216 -5.44 -4.19 5.72
C GLY A 216 -6.53 -3.99 4.65
N ASP A 217 -7.30 -2.90 4.71
CA ASP A 217 -8.31 -2.61 3.69
C ASP A 217 -7.68 -2.45 2.31
N GLU A 218 -8.38 -2.96 1.30
CA GLU A 218 -7.97 -2.83 -0.09
C GLU A 218 -8.29 -1.43 -0.61
N VAL A 219 -7.30 -0.80 -1.20
CA VAL A 219 -7.43 0.53 -1.80
C VAL A 219 -7.07 0.50 -3.29
N ARG A 220 -7.74 1.35 -4.06
CA ARG A 220 -7.42 1.58 -5.46
C ARG A 220 -6.74 2.94 -5.61
N VAL A 221 -5.52 2.92 -6.10
CA VAL A 221 -4.72 4.13 -6.38
C VAL A 221 -4.79 4.43 -7.87
N SER A 222 -5.19 5.65 -8.23
CA SER A 222 -5.22 6.10 -9.62
C SER A 222 -4.27 7.28 -9.83
N PHE A 223 -3.52 7.24 -10.92
CA PHE A 223 -2.53 8.27 -11.27
C PHE A 223 -3.01 9.09 -12.46
N ARG A 224 -2.92 10.43 -12.37
CA ARG A 224 -3.37 11.33 -13.46
C ARG A 224 -2.56 11.20 -14.75
N GLY A 225 -1.35 10.66 -14.69
CA GLY A 225 -0.43 10.53 -15.84
C GLY A 225 -0.46 9.20 -16.57
N LEU A 226 -1.17 8.19 -16.04
CA LEU A 226 -1.29 6.88 -16.68
C LEU A 226 -2.71 6.68 -17.20
N ALA A 227 -2.87 6.53 -18.50
CA ALA A 227 -4.18 6.48 -19.19
C ALA A 227 -5.09 5.31 -18.72
N ASP A 228 -4.54 4.22 -18.15
CA ASP A 228 -5.27 3.09 -17.56
C ASP A 228 -4.72 2.67 -16.19
N GLY A 229 -3.99 3.55 -15.53
CA GLY A 229 -3.20 3.24 -14.35
C GLY A 229 -3.96 3.31 -13.04
N SER A 230 -4.77 2.31 -12.73
CA SER A 230 -5.13 2.06 -11.35
C SER A 230 -4.33 0.86 -10.83
N MET A 231 -3.73 1.02 -9.66
CA MET A 231 -3.07 -0.04 -8.91
C MET A 231 -3.89 -0.36 -7.68
N THR A 232 -3.90 -1.62 -7.28
CA THR A 232 -4.46 -2.02 -5.99
C THR A 232 -3.35 -2.06 -4.95
N GLY A 233 -3.66 -1.57 -3.77
CA GLY A 233 -2.79 -1.62 -2.60
C GLY A 233 -3.60 -2.00 -1.36
N ARG A 234 -2.95 -1.96 -0.21
CA ARG A 234 -3.59 -2.15 1.09
C ARG A 234 -3.13 -1.06 2.04
N ILE A 235 -3.99 -0.71 3.00
CA ILE A 235 -3.63 0.19 4.08
C ILE A 235 -2.64 -0.56 4.99
N ASP A 236 -1.40 -0.07 5.06
CA ASP A 236 -0.33 -0.66 5.87
C ASP A 236 -0.37 -0.12 7.31
N ALA A 237 -0.65 1.16 7.46
CA ALA A 237 -0.76 1.82 8.75
C ALA A 237 -1.66 3.04 8.69
N ILE A 238 -2.31 3.35 9.80
CA ILE A 238 -3.08 4.58 10.03
C ILE A 238 -2.40 5.29 11.20
N TYR A 239 -1.90 6.49 10.96
CA TYR A 239 -1.28 7.29 12.02
C TYR A 239 -1.88 8.70 12.04
N PRO A 240 -2.14 9.28 13.23
CA PRO A 240 -2.62 10.64 13.33
C PRO A 240 -1.45 11.61 13.03
N GLU A 241 -1.65 12.52 12.09
CA GLU A 241 -0.84 13.74 12.03
C GLU A 241 -1.34 14.71 13.11
N VAL A 242 -0.45 15.13 14.00
CA VAL A 242 -0.73 16.08 15.07
C VAL A 242 -0.13 17.44 14.74
#